data_211499d5a082c8c3acacd3bd080110dc
#
_entry.id   211499d5a082c8c3acacd3bd080110dc
#
_cell.length_a   1.000
_cell.length_b   1.000
_cell.length_c   1.000
_cell.angle_alpha   90.00
_cell.angle_beta   90.00
_cell.angle_gamma   90.00
#
_symmetry.space_group_name_H-M   'P 1'
#
loop_
_entity.id
_entity.type
_entity.pdbx_description
1 polymer ?
#
loop_
_entity_poly.entity_id
_entity_poly.type
_entity_poly.pdbx_seq_one_letter_code
_entity_poly.pdbx_strand_id
1 'polypeptide(L)'
;MPHRLLKPVAGRHVLYVMAAEPEYGPHLQSRFTPLVTGVGPVEAGTRMGVALARLEAREALPDLVVCLGSAGSAKLEQTEVYQASSVSYRDMDASPLGFEKGYTPFLDLPPELPLPHHVAGLPDARLSTGANIVSGAAYDAIDADMVDMETFAVLR
;
A
#
# COMPACT_ATOMS: atom_id res chain seq x y z
N MET A 1 6.10 -22.29 -4.10
CA MET A 1 4.71 -22.78 -4.34
C MET A 1 3.77 -21.58 -4.34
N PRO A 2 3.39 -21.00 -5.49
CA PRO A 2 2.62 -19.74 -5.56
C PRO A 2 1.13 -19.89 -5.22
N HIS A 3 0.54 -21.08 -5.29
CA HIS A 3 -0.84 -21.31 -4.87
C HIS A 3 -1.11 -21.03 -3.37
N ARG A 4 -0.08 -20.85 -2.56
CA ARG A 4 -0.22 -20.50 -1.13
C ARG A 4 -0.47 -19.01 -0.89
N LEU A 5 -0.10 -18.15 -1.85
CA LEU A 5 -0.24 -16.68 -1.69
C LEU A 5 -1.66 -16.19 -2.00
N LEU A 6 -2.38 -16.88 -2.87
CA LEU A 6 -3.73 -16.51 -3.22
C LEU A 6 -4.73 -17.20 -2.30
N LYS A 7 -5.53 -16.39 -1.60
CA LYS A 7 -6.60 -16.90 -0.74
C LYS A 7 -7.94 -16.76 -1.45
N PRO A 8 -8.71 -17.84 -1.61
CA PRO A 8 -10.09 -17.75 -2.07
C PRO A 8 -10.97 -17.09 -0.98
N VAL A 9 -11.63 -16.00 -1.36
CA VAL A 9 -12.58 -15.26 -0.51
C VAL A 9 -13.80 -14.92 -1.37
N ALA A 10 -14.97 -15.39 -1.00
CA ALA A 10 -16.23 -15.13 -1.72
C ALA A 10 -16.13 -15.32 -3.25
N GLY A 11 -15.45 -16.37 -3.69
CA GLY A 11 -15.26 -16.70 -5.11
C GLY A 11 -14.19 -15.89 -5.85
N ARG A 12 -13.43 -15.05 -5.16
CA ARG A 12 -12.31 -14.27 -5.70
C ARG A 12 -10.99 -14.78 -5.13
N HIS A 13 -9.90 -14.64 -5.88
CA HIS A 13 -8.54 -14.90 -5.43
C HIS A 13 -7.91 -13.61 -4.91
N VAL A 14 -7.68 -13.54 -3.61
CA VAL A 14 -7.12 -12.35 -2.94
C VAL A 14 -5.64 -12.58 -2.63
N LEU A 15 -4.80 -11.63 -3.04
CA LEU A 15 -3.41 -11.52 -2.62
C LEU A 15 -3.32 -10.54 -1.45
N TYR A 16 -2.94 -11.05 -0.28
CA TYR A 16 -2.63 -10.21 0.87
C TYR A 16 -1.16 -9.81 0.83
N VAL A 17 -0.88 -8.54 1.10
CA VAL A 17 0.46 -7.96 1.06
C VAL A 17 0.75 -7.28 2.39
N MET A 18 1.93 -7.52 2.95
CA MET A 18 2.40 -6.90 4.19
C MET A 18 3.88 -6.53 4.05
N ALA A 19 4.31 -5.48 4.74
CA ALA A 19 5.70 -5.03 4.66
C ALA A 19 6.66 -5.94 5.44
N ALA A 20 6.30 -6.32 6.65
CA ALA A 20 7.22 -6.98 7.57
C ALA A 20 6.57 -8.08 8.42
N GLU A 21 7.32 -9.10 8.74
CA GLU A 21 6.88 -10.21 9.59
C GLU A 21 6.34 -9.79 10.97
N PRO A 22 6.90 -8.76 11.65
CA PRO A 22 6.35 -8.32 12.95
C PRO A 22 4.89 -7.83 12.89
N GLU A 23 4.39 -7.41 11.72
CA GLU A 23 3.01 -6.99 11.54
C GLU A 23 2.06 -8.20 11.37
N TYR A 24 2.61 -9.37 11.03
CA TYR A 24 1.87 -10.59 10.76
C TYR A 24 1.68 -11.43 12.03
N GLY A 25 0.79 -10.95 12.91
CA GLY A 25 0.52 -11.59 14.20
C GLY A 25 -0.36 -12.85 14.09
N PRO A 26 -0.54 -13.59 15.23
CA PRO A 26 -1.22 -14.90 15.26
C PRO A 26 -2.65 -14.88 14.69
N HIS A 27 -3.39 -13.79 14.88
CA HIS A 27 -4.74 -13.64 14.35
C HIS A 27 -4.79 -13.60 12.82
N LEU A 28 -3.78 -12.99 12.19
CA LEU A 28 -3.67 -12.96 10.74
C LEU A 28 -3.11 -14.28 10.20
N GLN A 29 -2.15 -14.89 10.91
CA GLN A 29 -1.55 -16.18 10.54
C GLN A 29 -2.58 -17.31 10.43
N SER A 30 -3.62 -17.27 11.25
CA SER A 30 -4.73 -18.22 11.17
C SER A 30 -5.65 -18.01 9.98
N ARG A 31 -5.53 -16.90 9.26
CA ARG A 31 -6.48 -16.47 8.21
C ARG A 31 -5.92 -16.53 6.80
N PHE A 32 -4.69 -16.10 6.57
CA PHE A 32 -4.06 -16.05 5.26
C PHE A 32 -2.53 -16.11 5.37
N THR A 33 -1.85 -16.27 4.24
CA THR A 33 -0.39 -16.13 4.11
C THR A 33 -0.12 -14.92 3.23
N PRO A 34 0.54 -13.86 3.71
CA PRO A 34 0.82 -12.67 2.91
C PRO A 34 2.02 -12.85 1.99
N LEU A 35 2.09 -12.04 0.96
CA LEU A 35 3.35 -11.67 0.33
C LEU A 35 4.05 -10.65 1.24
N VAL A 36 5.17 -11.02 1.84
CA VAL A 36 5.99 -10.08 2.61
C VAL A 36 6.94 -9.37 1.64
N THR A 37 6.77 -8.06 1.52
CA THR A 37 7.49 -7.25 0.52
C THR A 37 8.85 -6.76 0.99
N GLY A 38 9.05 -6.58 2.28
CA GLY A 38 10.10 -5.74 2.85
C GLY A 38 9.60 -4.31 3.03
N VAL A 39 10.37 -3.51 3.74
CA VAL A 39 10.03 -2.13 4.10
C VAL A 39 10.52 -1.16 3.03
N GLY A 40 9.66 -0.22 2.66
CA GLY A 40 9.94 0.86 1.73
C GLY A 40 9.47 0.62 0.29
N PRO A 41 9.29 1.70 -0.49
CA PRO A 41 8.66 1.62 -1.79
C PRO A 41 9.48 0.83 -2.82
N VAL A 42 10.80 0.82 -2.71
CA VAL A 42 11.68 0.07 -3.62
C VAL A 42 11.51 -1.44 -3.43
N GLU A 43 11.54 -1.91 -2.17
CA GLU A 43 11.35 -3.33 -1.85
C GLU A 43 9.93 -3.79 -2.22
N ALA A 44 8.93 -2.97 -1.87
CA ALA A 44 7.54 -3.27 -2.18
C ALA A 44 7.29 -3.39 -3.69
N GLY A 45 7.71 -2.42 -4.48
CA GLY A 45 7.56 -2.44 -5.94
C GLY A 45 8.30 -3.61 -6.60
N THR A 46 9.54 -3.87 -6.17
CA THR A 46 10.35 -4.98 -6.70
C THR A 46 9.70 -6.33 -6.40
N ARG A 47 9.27 -6.56 -5.16
CA ARG A 47 8.63 -7.83 -4.75
C ARG A 47 7.27 -8.03 -5.40
N MET A 48 6.46 -6.97 -5.48
CA MET A 48 5.17 -7.02 -6.17
C MET A 48 5.34 -7.36 -7.65
N GLY A 49 6.22 -6.66 -8.37
CA GLY A 49 6.49 -6.93 -9.78
C GLY A 49 6.90 -8.38 -10.04
N VAL A 50 7.84 -8.90 -9.23
CA VAL A 50 8.27 -10.32 -9.33
C VAL A 50 7.13 -11.29 -9.01
N ALA A 51 6.32 -11.01 -7.98
CA ALA A 51 5.22 -11.86 -7.59
C ALA A 51 4.13 -11.91 -8.67
N LEU A 52 3.70 -10.75 -9.18
CA LEU A 52 2.69 -10.64 -10.22
C LEU A 52 3.15 -11.29 -11.53
N ALA A 53 4.39 -11.06 -11.97
CA ALA A 53 4.94 -11.69 -13.17
C ALA A 53 4.95 -13.23 -13.05
N ARG A 54 5.26 -13.77 -11.87
CA ARG A 54 5.21 -15.22 -11.63
C ARG A 54 3.79 -15.78 -11.59
N LEU A 55 2.83 -15.01 -11.11
CA LEU A 55 1.42 -15.39 -11.12
C LEU A 55 0.85 -15.32 -12.54
N GLU A 56 1.16 -14.26 -13.29
CA GLU A 56 0.76 -14.08 -14.69
C GLU A 56 1.25 -15.23 -15.57
N ALA A 57 2.52 -15.60 -15.46
CA ALA A 57 3.10 -16.74 -16.19
C ALA A 57 2.40 -18.09 -15.90
N ARG A 58 1.50 -18.14 -14.94
CA ARG A 58 0.70 -19.32 -14.55
C ARG A 58 -0.79 -19.09 -14.71
N GLU A 59 -1.19 -18.02 -15.36
CA GLU A 59 -2.59 -17.64 -15.56
C GLU A 59 -3.36 -17.56 -14.23
N ALA A 60 -2.70 -17.07 -13.17
CA ALA A 60 -3.21 -17.05 -11.80
C ALA A 60 -3.05 -15.66 -11.15
N LEU A 61 -3.35 -14.59 -11.88
CA LEU A 61 -3.37 -13.25 -11.30
C LEU A 61 -4.46 -13.14 -10.23
N PRO A 62 -4.25 -12.33 -9.16
CA PRO A 62 -5.29 -12.09 -8.16
C PRO A 62 -6.42 -11.24 -8.73
N ASP A 63 -7.64 -11.49 -8.24
CA ASP A 63 -8.81 -10.63 -8.51
C ASP A 63 -8.78 -9.35 -7.65
N LEU A 64 -8.07 -9.40 -6.53
CA LEU A 64 -7.93 -8.30 -5.58
C LEU A 64 -6.60 -8.39 -4.84
N VAL A 65 -5.95 -7.25 -4.64
CA VAL A 65 -4.80 -7.09 -3.75
C VAL A 65 -5.25 -6.34 -2.51
N VAL A 66 -4.92 -6.85 -1.33
CA VAL A 66 -5.19 -6.20 -0.03
C VAL A 66 -3.86 -5.95 0.67
N CYS A 67 -3.47 -4.69 0.76
CA CYS A 67 -2.30 -4.26 1.51
C CYS A 67 -2.70 -4.00 2.97
N LEU A 68 -2.03 -4.65 3.91
CA LEU A 68 -2.26 -4.52 5.35
C LEU A 68 -0.94 -4.17 6.03
N GLY A 69 -0.98 -3.21 6.94
CA GLY A 69 0.20 -2.81 7.70
C GLY A 69 -0.10 -1.70 8.68
N SER A 70 0.93 -1.27 9.39
CA SER A 70 0.86 -0.13 10.28
C SER A 70 1.01 1.18 9.51
N ALA A 71 0.27 2.20 9.92
CA ALA A 71 0.37 3.56 9.39
C ALA A 71 0.61 4.56 10.52
N GLY A 72 1.40 5.59 10.25
CA GLY A 72 1.60 6.71 11.16
C GLY A 72 0.58 7.82 10.91
N SER A 73 0.11 8.48 11.96
CA SER A 73 -0.74 9.66 11.87
C SER A 73 -0.55 10.58 13.06
N ALA A 74 -0.67 11.89 12.83
CA ALA A 74 -0.81 12.90 13.88
C ALA A 74 -2.26 13.32 14.12
N LYS A 75 -3.20 12.84 13.29
CA LYS A 75 -4.60 13.27 13.28
C LYS A 75 -5.57 12.18 13.73
N LEU A 76 -5.27 10.91 13.36
CA LEU A 76 -6.19 9.78 13.53
C LEU A 76 -6.00 9.12 14.89
N GLU A 77 -7.05 8.47 15.38
CA GLU A 77 -7.04 7.71 16.63
C GLU A 77 -6.07 6.52 16.50
N GLN A 78 -5.19 6.36 17.47
CA GLN A 78 -4.24 5.24 17.49
C GLN A 78 -4.95 3.93 17.78
N THR A 79 -4.43 2.83 17.26
CA THR A 79 -4.95 1.46 17.40
C THR A 79 -6.26 1.17 16.67
N GLU A 80 -6.87 2.17 16.03
CA GLU A 80 -8.03 1.99 15.17
C GLU A 80 -7.62 1.55 13.76
N VAL A 81 -8.56 0.92 13.06
CA VAL A 81 -8.38 0.46 11.68
C VAL A 81 -9.01 1.45 10.72
N TYR A 82 -8.20 1.93 9.78
CA TYR A 82 -8.63 2.82 8.70
C TYR A 82 -8.40 2.16 7.35
N GLN A 83 -9.19 2.52 6.35
CA GLN A 83 -8.93 2.15 4.96
C GLN A 83 -8.47 3.37 4.16
N ALA A 84 -7.51 3.17 3.27
CA ALA A 84 -7.07 4.23 2.39
C ALA A 84 -8.13 4.51 1.31
N SER A 85 -8.60 5.76 1.23
CA SER A 85 -9.47 6.23 0.13
C SER A 85 -8.69 6.65 -1.10
N SER A 86 -7.45 7.06 -0.88
CA SER A 86 -6.50 7.48 -1.92
C SER A 86 -5.08 7.33 -1.41
N VAL A 87 -4.11 7.30 -2.33
CA VAL A 87 -2.69 7.27 -1.98
C VAL A 87 -1.88 8.23 -2.86
N SER A 88 -0.99 8.99 -2.23
CA SER A 88 -0.01 9.87 -2.89
C SER A 88 1.42 9.38 -2.66
N TYR A 89 2.37 9.83 -3.51
CA TYR A 89 3.79 9.51 -3.36
C TYR A 89 4.56 10.76 -2.93
N ARG A 90 4.80 10.92 -1.62
CA ARG A 90 5.41 12.16 -1.07
C ARG A 90 6.86 12.39 -1.45
N ASP A 91 7.60 11.33 -1.83
CA ASP A 91 9.01 11.45 -2.22
C ASP A 91 9.18 11.87 -3.68
N MET A 92 8.13 11.81 -4.50
CA MET A 92 8.18 12.26 -5.87
C MET A 92 8.04 13.77 -5.92
N ASP A 93 9.13 14.45 -6.22
CA ASP A 93 9.17 15.90 -6.38
C ASP A 93 9.97 16.28 -7.63
N ALA A 94 9.26 16.51 -8.71
CA ALA A 94 9.81 17.05 -9.97
C ALA A 94 9.39 18.52 -10.19
N SER A 95 9.03 19.23 -9.12
CA SER A 95 8.63 20.64 -9.18
C SER A 95 9.72 21.58 -9.76
N PRO A 96 11.03 21.34 -9.60
CA PRO A 96 12.05 22.12 -10.29
C PRO A 96 11.96 22.06 -11.82
N LEU A 97 11.29 21.04 -12.36
CA LEU A 97 11.02 20.88 -13.80
C LEU A 97 9.64 21.35 -14.22
N GLY A 98 8.87 21.95 -13.28
CA GLY A 98 7.53 22.48 -13.52
C GLY A 98 6.39 21.48 -13.36
N PHE A 99 6.63 20.29 -12.80
CA PHE A 99 5.59 19.31 -12.48
C PHE A 99 5.00 19.56 -11.09
N GLU A 100 3.77 19.14 -10.89
CA GLU A 100 3.15 19.12 -9.57
C GLU A 100 3.86 18.10 -8.66
N LYS A 101 4.02 18.42 -7.36
CA LYS A 101 4.59 17.49 -6.40
C LYS A 101 3.73 16.23 -6.29
N GLY A 102 4.35 15.06 -6.24
CA GLY A 102 3.68 13.76 -6.28
C GLY A 102 3.42 13.25 -7.71
N TYR A 103 3.48 14.13 -8.72
CA TYR A 103 3.31 13.73 -10.10
C TYR A 103 4.59 13.09 -10.64
N THR A 104 4.48 11.86 -11.15
CA THR A 104 5.61 11.19 -11.81
C THR A 104 5.65 11.62 -13.28
N PRO A 105 6.71 12.34 -13.72
CA PRO A 105 6.84 12.83 -15.09
C PRO A 105 6.67 11.72 -16.13
N PHE A 106 5.99 12.04 -17.23
CA PHE A 106 5.76 11.15 -18.37
C PHE A 106 4.88 9.91 -18.08
N LEU A 107 4.27 9.83 -16.90
CA LEU A 107 3.18 8.90 -16.62
C LEU A 107 1.86 9.64 -16.59
N ASP A 108 0.85 9.08 -17.25
CA ASP A 108 -0.50 9.63 -17.26
C ASP A 108 -1.27 9.19 -15.99
N LEU A 109 -0.81 9.68 -14.85
CA LEU A 109 -1.37 9.38 -13.55
C LEU A 109 -1.42 10.63 -12.68
N PRO A 110 -2.52 10.87 -11.95
CA PRO A 110 -2.59 11.99 -11.04
C PRO A 110 -1.61 11.84 -9.86
N PRO A 111 -1.26 12.94 -9.17
CA PRO A 111 -0.38 12.90 -7.99
C PRO A 111 -0.95 12.09 -6.82
N GLU A 112 -2.27 11.97 -6.76
CA GLU A 112 -3.00 11.18 -5.78
C GLU A 112 -3.92 10.19 -6.51
N LEU A 113 -3.72 8.92 -6.26
CA LEU A 113 -4.46 7.82 -6.89
C LEU A 113 -5.64 7.42 -6.02
N PRO A 114 -6.88 7.44 -6.53
CA PRO A 114 -8.05 6.98 -5.77
C PRO A 114 -8.04 5.46 -5.63
N LEU A 115 -8.52 4.98 -4.48
CA LEU A 115 -8.72 3.57 -4.20
C LEU A 115 -10.23 3.28 -4.18
N PRO A 116 -10.78 2.60 -5.20
CA PRO A 116 -12.24 2.50 -5.39
C PRO A 116 -12.90 1.40 -4.53
N HIS A 117 -12.10 0.51 -3.94
CA HIS A 117 -12.63 -0.61 -3.16
C HIS A 117 -12.67 -0.24 -1.68
N HIS A 118 -13.88 -0.20 -1.11
CA HIS A 118 -14.10 0.14 0.28
C HIS A 118 -14.76 -1.01 1.03
N VAL A 119 -14.33 -1.22 2.28
CA VAL A 119 -14.94 -2.14 3.22
C VAL A 119 -15.97 -1.37 4.04
N ALA A 120 -17.23 -1.80 4.00
CA ALA A 120 -18.27 -1.13 4.74
C ALA A 120 -18.01 -1.12 6.26
N GLY A 121 -18.18 0.05 6.87
CA GLY A 121 -17.99 0.23 8.32
C GLY A 121 -16.57 0.58 8.75
N LEU A 122 -15.59 0.60 7.86
CA LEU A 122 -14.27 1.17 8.14
C LEU A 122 -14.23 2.64 7.74
N PRO A 123 -13.66 3.52 8.57
CA PRO A 123 -13.45 4.92 8.21
C PRO A 123 -12.40 5.07 7.13
N ASP A 124 -12.65 6.00 6.21
CA ASP A 124 -11.74 6.36 5.13
C ASP A 124 -10.69 7.36 5.62
N ALA A 125 -9.46 7.24 5.08
CA ALA A 125 -8.37 8.19 5.31
C ALA A 125 -7.50 8.32 4.06
N ARG A 126 -6.98 9.52 3.79
CA ARG A 126 -6.01 9.74 2.73
C ARG A 126 -4.62 9.28 3.19
N LEU A 127 -3.94 8.51 2.35
CA LEU A 127 -2.63 7.93 2.64
C LEU A 127 -1.52 8.59 1.82
N SER A 128 -0.35 8.77 2.43
CA SER A 128 0.85 9.23 1.72
C SER A 128 2.01 8.26 1.94
N THR A 129 2.52 7.68 0.86
CA THR A 129 3.65 6.75 0.87
C THR A 129 4.98 7.48 0.66
N GLY A 130 6.01 7.07 1.37
CA GLY A 130 7.39 7.54 1.15
C GLY A 130 8.42 6.68 1.89
N ALA A 131 9.70 6.85 1.59
CA ALA A 131 10.78 5.99 2.06
C ALA A 131 11.31 6.35 3.46
N ASN A 132 10.68 7.29 4.16
CA ASN A 132 11.12 7.75 5.48
C ASN A 132 10.04 7.58 6.55
N ILE A 133 10.49 7.39 7.79
CA ILE A 133 9.61 7.46 8.97
C ILE A 133 9.29 8.93 9.24
N VAL A 134 8.00 9.23 9.34
CA VAL A 134 7.50 10.57 9.69
C VAL A 134 7.23 10.64 11.19
N SER A 135 7.70 11.67 11.86
CA SER A 135 7.48 11.87 13.30
C SER A 135 7.46 13.35 13.69
N GLY A 136 6.77 13.67 14.78
CA GLY A 136 6.71 15.03 15.33
C GLY A 136 6.22 16.05 14.31
N ALA A 137 6.87 17.21 14.23
CA ALA A 137 6.51 18.31 13.35
C ALA A 137 6.63 17.99 11.84
N ALA A 138 7.27 16.87 11.47
CA ALA A 138 7.34 16.46 10.06
C ALA A 138 5.96 16.14 9.48
N TYR A 139 4.97 15.80 10.30
CA TYR A 139 3.59 15.62 9.86
C TYR A 139 2.94 16.89 9.30
N ASP A 140 3.37 18.08 9.73
CA ASP A 140 2.80 19.35 9.30
C ASP A 140 3.00 19.61 7.79
N ALA A 141 4.02 18.99 7.20
CA ALA A 141 4.32 19.07 5.78
C ALA A 141 3.60 18.01 4.93
N ILE A 142 2.82 17.12 5.54
CA ILE A 142 2.15 16.01 4.86
C ILE A 142 0.69 16.36 4.62
N ASP A 143 0.31 16.50 3.34
CA ASP A 143 -1.09 16.66 2.94
C ASP A 143 -1.78 15.30 2.79
N ALA A 144 -1.92 14.61 3.91
CA ALA A 144 -2.66 13.35 4.04
C ALA A 144 -3.09 13.16 5.50
N ASP A 145 -3.87 12.13 5.78
CA ASP A 145 -4.34 11.81 7.13
C ASP A 145 -3.43 10.80 7.81
N MET A 146 -2.83 9.92 7.03
CA MET A 146 -1.89 8.90 7.50
C MET A 146 -0.73 8.69 6.51
N VAL A 147 0.34 8.07 6.99
CA VAL A 147 1.54 7.79 6.20
C VAL A 147 1.95 6.32 6.33
N ASP A 148 2.47 5.77 5.25
CA ASP A 148 3.14 4.48 5.20
C ASP A 148 4.41 4.53 4.34
N MET A 149 4.96 3.35 4.04
CA MET A 149 6.15 3.26 3.22
C MET A 149 5.99 2.36 1.98
N GLU A 150 4.85 1.74 1.74
CA GLU A 150 4.70 0.69 0.72
C GLU A 150 3.51 0.85 -0.22
N THR A 151 2.37 1.34 0.24
CA THR A 151 1.08 1.21 -0.47
C THR A 151 1.11 1.80 -1.88
N PHE A 152 1.75 2.94 -2.09
CA PHE A 152 1.85 3.50 -3.45
C PHE A 152 2.58 2.55 -4.40
N ALA A 153 3.68 1.93 -3.94
CA ALA A 153 4.45 0.99 -4.76
C ALA A 153 3.72 -0.34 -4.98
N VAL A 154 2.87 -0.76 -4.05
CA VAL A 154 2.00 -1.95 -4.20
C VAL A 154 0.91 -1.71 -5.23
N LEU A 155 0.39 -0.48 -5.31
CA LEU A 155 -0.67 -0.10 -6.25
C LEU A 155 -0.16 0.07 -7.69
N ARG A 156 1.13 0.35 -7.86
CA ARG A 156 1.80 0.59 -9.15
C ARG A 156 2.27 -0.67 -9.83
#